data_3ba0f7a1e68bac79f1f8d5a49d5c2d25
#
_entry.id   3ba0f7a1e68bac79f1f8d5a49d5c2d25
#
_cell.length_a   1.000
_cell.length_b   1.000
_cell.length_c   1.000
_cell.angle_alpha   90.00
_cell.angle_beta   90.00
_cell.angle_gamma   90.00
#
_symmetry.space_group_name_H-M   'P 1'
#
loop_
_entity.id
_entity.type
_entity.pdbx_description
1 polymer ?
#
loop_
_entity_poly.entity_id
_entity_poly.type
_entity_poly.pdbx_seq_one_letter_code
_entity_poly.pdbx_strand_id
1 'polypeptide(L)'
;MEEQKKRTAREIIENYDGPAVRIMEVCGTHTHEIFRLGIRKLLPKQVELISGPGCPVCVTPVSFIDEAIYLALEKQVTICTFGDLVRVPGSQMSLAGAREKGAKIHIVYSPADAEKYAKDHPEEQVTFLSVGFETTTPAGCLSVKQAKEDGISNYSLLVANKTMPGAYEALKGSADVFLYPGHVNAITGTELCEELVKEGV
;
A
#
# COMPACT_ATOMS: atom_id res chain seq x y z
N MET A 1 -34.43 38.32 5.37
CA MET A 1 -33.85 36.96 5.42
C MET A 1 -32.36 37.17 5.16
N GLU A 2 -31.53 37.15 6.21
CA GLU A 2 -30.08 37.20 6.08
C GLU A 2 -29.62 35.89 5.44
N GLU A 3 -28.98 35.98 4.29
CA GLU A 3 -28.27 34.85 3.67
C GLU A 3 -27.16 34.41 4.62
N GLN A 4 -27.33 33.28 5.28
CA GLN A 4 -26.29 32.70 6.10
C GLN A 4 -25.08 32.40 5.19
N LYS A 5 -24.07 33.28 5.28
CA LYS A 5 -22.81 33.14 4.56
C LYS A 5 -22.20 31.79 4.91
N LYS A 6 -22.24 30.83 3.98
CA LYS A 6 -21.63 29.49 4.19
C LYS A 6 -20.15 29.66 4.50
N ARG A 7 -19.73 29.22 5.69
CA ARG A 7 -18.32 29.19 6.07
C ARG A 7 -17.53 28.32 5.09
N THR A 8 -16.36 28.77 4.71
CA THR A 8 -15.42 27.96 3.91
C THR A 8 -14.85 26.82 4.76
N ALA A 9 -14.38 25.74 4.13
CA ALA A 9 -13.71 24.64 4.82
C ALA A 9 -12.52 25.13 5.68
N ARG A 10 -11.77 26.10 5.17
CA ARG A 10 -10.67 26.75 5.88
C ARG A 10 -11.15 27.45 7.16
N GLU A 11 -12.19 28.27 7.07
CA GLU A 11 -12.77 28.97 8.23
C GLU A 11 -13.32 27.98 9.28
N ILE A 12 -13.86 26.83 8.86
CA ILE A 12 -14.32 25.79 9.77
C ILE A 12 -13.15 25.18 10.52
N ILE A 13 -12.06 24.84 9.83
CA ILE A 13 -10.87 24.24 10.41
C ILE A 13 -10.17 25.21 11.37
N GLU A 14 -9.90 26.45 10.93
CA GLU A 14 -9.18 27.45 11.73
C GLU A 14 -9.94 27.89 12.98
N ASN A 15 -11.26 27.82 12.97
CA ASN A 15 -12.15 28.24 14.08
C ASN A 15 -12.75 27.01 14.82
N TYR A 16 -12.13 25.85 14.73
CA TYR A 16 -12.58 24.70 15.50
C TYR A 16 -12.34 24.96 17.00
N ASP A 17 -13.40 24.88 17.80
CA ASP A 17 -13.44 25.13 19.24
C ASP A 17 -13.86 23.89 20.07
N GLY A 18 -13.92 22.72 19.40
CA GLY A 18 -14.27 21.44 20.00
C GLY A 18 -13.17 20.85 20.91
N PRO A 19 -13.38 19.66 21.45
CA PRO A 19 -12.41 18.96 22.30
C PRO A 19 -11.13 18.63 21.51
N ALA A 20 -10.07 18.26 22.25
CA ALA A 20 -8.87 17.72 21.64
C ALA A 20 -9.20 16.44 20.87
N VAL A 21 -8.70 16.33 19.65
CA VAL A 21 -8.95 15.19 18.77
C VAL A 21 -7.67 14.77 18.04
N ARG A 22 -7.39 13.48 18.07
CA ARG A 22 -6.30 12.84 17.32
C ARG A 22 -6.89 12.16 16.09
N ILE A 23 -6.46 12.61 14.92
CA ILE A 23 -6.92 12.08 13.63
C ILE A 23 -5.78 11.32 12.98
N MET A 24 -5.96 10.04 12.72
CA MET A 24 -4.97 9.22 12.03
C MET A 24 -5.33 9.08 10.56
N GLU A 25 -4.41 9.47 9.70
CA GLU A 25 -4.48 9.20 8.27
C GLU A 25 -3.90 7.82 7.95
N VAL A 26 -4.64 7.00 7.25
CA VAL A 26 -4.23 5.63 6.92
C VAL A 26 -4.10 5.43 5.41
N CYS A 27 -3.51 6.41 4.74
CA CYS A 27 -3.28 6.36 3.30
C CYS A 27 -2.14 7.31 2.93
N GLY A 28 -1.14 6.82 2.19
CA GLY A 28 -0.01 7.64 1.71
C GLY A 28 -0.45 8.83 0.85
N THR A 29 -1.55 8.70 0.10
CA THR A 29 -2.13 9.81 -0.66
C THR A 29 -2.66 10.92 0.26
N HIS A 30 -3.29 10.57 1.39
CA HIS A 30 -3.70 11.56 2.39
C HIS A 30 -2.49 12.30 2.95
N THR A 31 -1.45 11.57 3.37
CA THR A 31 -0.21 12.16 3.88
C THR A 31 0.37 13.16 2.87
N HIS A 32 0.49 12.74 1.61
CA HIS A 32 1.01 13.59 0.54
C HIS A 32 0.19 14.88 0.36
N GLU A 33 -1.15 14.77 0.27
CA GLU A 33 -2.02 15.93 0.08
C GLU A 33 -2.04 16.86 1.28
N ILE A 34 -2.02 16.33 2.50
CA ILE A 34 -1.95 17.10 3.74
C ILE A 34 -0.66 17.95 3.77
N PHE A 35 0.47 17.37 3.34
CA PHE A 35 1.73 18.10 3.23
C PHE A 35 1.70 19.11 2.08
N ARG A 36 1.27 18.70 0.90
CA ARG A 36 1.22 19.55 -0.30
C ARG A 36 0.37 20.80 -0.09
N LEU A 37 -0.78 20.64 0.58
CA LEU A 37 -1.71 21.74 0.86
C LEU A 37 -1.38 22.49 2.16
N GLY A 38 -0.39 22.08 2.92
CA GLY A 38 -0.01 22.72 4.18
C GLY A 38 -1.07 22.64 5.27
N ILE A 39 -1.95 21.64 5.23
CA ILE A 39 -3.12 21.52 6.12
C ILE A 39 -2.70 21.53 7.59
N ARG A 40 -1.59 20.89 7.96
CA ARG A 40 -1.08 20.89 9.34
C ARG A 40 -0.90 22.29 9.93
N LYS A 41 -0.61 23.30 9.11
CA LYS A 41 -0.44 24.69 9.55
C LYS A 41 -1.76 25.42 9.77
N LEU A 42 -2.85 24.89 9.25
CA LEU A 42 -4.20 25.45 9.40
C LEU A 42 -4.93 24.89 10.63
N LEU A 43 -4.44 23.76 11.16
CA LEU A 43 -5.09 23.09 12.28
C LEU A 43 -4.89 23.84 13.60
N PRO A 44 -5.93 24.00 14.41
CA PRO A 44 -5.80 24.50 15.77
C PRO A 44 -5.05 23.50 16.65
N LYS A 45 -4.50 23.97 17.77
CA LYS A 45 -3.60 23.19 18.64
C LYS A 45 -4.23 21.93 19.21
N GLN A 46 -5.56 21.88 19.33
CA GLN A 46 -6.31 20.73 19.84
C GLN A 46 -6.54 19.63 18.79
N VAL A 47 -6.20 19.87 17.51
CA VAL A 47 -6.33 18.87 16.44
C VAL A 47 -4.94 18.36 16.08
N GLU A 48 -4.70 17.07 16.40
CA GLU A 48 -3.46 16.39 16.08
C GLU A 48 -3.66 15.46 14.87
N LEU A 49 -2.80 15.58 13.86
CA LEU A 49 -2.73 14.62 12.75
C LEU A 49 -1.61 13.62 12.96
N ILE A 50 -1.96 12.34 12.98
CA ILE A 50 -1.05 11.21 13.12
C ILE A 50 -0.97 10.47 11.79
N SER A 51 0.22 10.17 11.32
CA SER A 51 0.42 9.32 10.13
C SER A 51 0.38 7.86 10.54
N GLY A 52 -0.62 7.14 10.03
CA GLY A 52 -0.81 5.70 10.25
C GLY A 52 -0.26 4.85 9.09
N PRO A 53 -0.49 3.54 9.12
CA PRO A 53 -0.03 2.60 8.10
C PRO A 53 -0.82 2.80 6.80
N GLY A 54 -0.21 3.43 5.82
CA GLY A 54 -0.86 3.71 4.53
C GLY A 54 -0.01 3.35 3.30
N CYS A 55 1.16 2.75 3.53
CA CYS A 55 2.11 2.37 2.47
C CYS A 55 2.36 0.85 2.55
N PRO A 56 1.95 0.05 1.55
CA PRO A 56 2.15 -1.39 1.57
C PRO A 56 3.63 -1.79 1.64
N VAL A 57 4.50 -1.03 0.99
CA VAL A 57 5.97 -1.24 1.05
C VAL A 57 6.49 -1.04 2.46
N CYS A 58 6.02 0.00 3.18
CA CYS A 58 6.48 0.32 4.54
C CYS A 58 6.09 -0.74 5.57
N VAL A 59 5.02 -1.49 5.34
CA VAL A 59 4.55 -2.57 6.24
C VAL A 59 4.96 -3.96 5.75
N THR A 60 5.76 -4.05 4.69
CA THR A 60 6.33 -5.31 4.21
C THR A 60 7.50 -5.71 5.10
N PRO A 61 7.52 -6.93 5.64
CA PRO A 61 8.59 -7.37 6.52
C PRO A 61 9.92 -7.52 5.77
N VAL A 62 11.02 -7.28 6.45
CA VAL A 62 12.37 -7.40 5.89
C VAL A 62 12.63 -8.81 5.34
N SER A 63 12.12 -9.84 6.02
CA SER A 63 12.22 -11.25 5.58
C SER A 63 11.64 -11.52 4.20
N PHE A 64 10.62 -10.76 3.77
CA PHE A 64 10.07 -10.85 2.41
C PHE A 64 11.08 -10.40 1.35
N ILE A 65 11.82 -9.32 1.64
CA ILE A 65 12.89 -8.85 0.75
C ILE A 65 14.05 -9.84 0.74
N ASP A 66 14.41 -10.40 1.89
CA ASP A 66 15.45 -11.41 1.99
C ASP A 66 15.10 -12.70 1.21
N GLU A 67 13.83 -13.13 1.26
CA GLU A 67 13.33 -14.27 0.49
C GLU A 67 13.40 -13.99 -1.02
N ALA A 68 12.98 -12.79 -1.46
CA ALA A 68 13.09 -12.41 -2.86
C ALA A 68 14.54 -12.40 -3.35
N ILE A 69 15.48 -11.90 -2.52
CA ILE A 69 16.92 -11.92 -2.82
C ILE A 69 17.46 -13.36 -2.89
N TYR A 70 17.06 -14.21 -1.94
CA TYR A 70 17.42 -15.63 -1.93
C TYR A 70 16.94 -16.35 -3.21
N LEU A 71 15.69 -16.14 -3.60
CA LEU A 71 15.15 -16.70 -4.84
C LEU A 71 15.94 -16.22 -6.06
N ALA A 72 16.31 -14.96 -6.12
CA ALA A 72 17.04 -14.40 -7.24
C ALA A 72 18.49 -14.91 -7.34
N LEU A 73 19.23 -14.96 -6.22
CA LEU A 73 20.65 -15.30 -6.21
C LEU A 73 20.89 -16.82 -6.14
N GLU A 74 20.16 -17.54 -5.26
CA GLU A 74 20.42 -18.94 -5.00
C GLU A 74 19.58 -19.89 -5.88
N LYS A 75 18.38 -19.46 -6.26
CA LYS A 75 17.48 -20.24 -7.11
C LYS A 75 17.46 -19.78 -8.57
N GLN A 76 18.18 -18.70 -8.89
CA GLN A 76 18.26 -18.13 -10.24
C GLN A 76 16.88 -17.76 -10.83
N VAL A 77 15.94 -17.41 -9.96
CA VAL A 77 14.60 -16.96 -10.34
C VAL A 77 14.68 -15.51 -10.78
N THR A 78 14.06 -15.18 -11.90
CA THR A 78 13.89 -13.78 -12.33
C THR A 78 12.80 -13.13 -11.47
N ILE A 79 13.17 -12.09 -10.75
CA ILE A 79 12.25 -11.32 -9.92
C ILE A 79 11.70 -10.15 -10.70
N CYS A 80 10.39 -10.14 -10.92
CA CYS A 80 9.65 -8.99 -11.43
C CYS A 80 9.06 -8.21 -10.27
N THR A 81 9.25 -6.88 -10.27
CA THR A 81 8.80 -6.03 -9.15
C THR A 81 8.51 -4.61 -9.58
N PHE A 82 7.74 -3.89 -8.78
CA PHE A 82 7.61 -2.44 -8.92
C PHE A 82 8.92 -1.73 -8.55
N GLY A 83 9.17 -0.59 -9.18
CA GLY A 83 10.44 0.12 -9.04
C GLY A 83 10.75 0.63 -7.62
N ASP A 84 9.73 0.89 -6.81
CA ASP A 84 9.86 1.34 -5.42
C ASP A 84 10.42 0.26 -4.49
N LEU A 85 10.13 -1.02 -4.73
CA LEU A 85 10.68 -2.14 -3.95
C LEU A 85 12.18 -2.39 -4.19
N VAL A 86 12.71 -1.99 -5.34
CA VAL A 86 14.10 -2.31 -5.74
C VAL A 86 15.13 -1.77 -4.74
N ARG A 87 14.83 -0.63 -4.10
CA ARG A 87 15.73 0.03 -3.14
C ARG A 87 15.41 -0.27 -1.69
N VAL A 88 14.34 -1.01 -1.41
CA VAL A 88 13.99 -1.37 -0.03
C VAL A 88 15.05 -2.29 0.53
N PRO A 89 15.62 -1.97 1.72
CA PRO A 89 16.66 -2.78 2.30
C PRO A 89 16.12 -4.11 2.85
N GLY A 90 16.77 -5.20 2.50
CA GLY A 90 16.71 -6.47 3.23
C GLY A 90 17.68 -6.45 4.41
N SER A 91 17.89 -7.60 5.05
CA SER A 91 18.83 -7.73 6.19
C SER A 91 20.30 -7.43 5.82
N GLN A 92 20.71 -7.76 4.61
CA GLN A 92 22.09 -7.59 4.15
C GLN A 92 22.22 -6.64 2.96
N MET A 93 21.24 -6.62 2.07
CA MET A 93 21.26 -5.81 0.86
C MET A 93 19.83 -5.56 0.37
N SER A 94 19.69 -4.70 -0.64
CA SER A 94 18.45 -4.50 -1.38
C SER A 94 18.44 -5.37 -2.66
N LEU A 95 17.30 -5.40 -3.37
CA LEU A 95 17.24 -6.01 -4.70
C LEU A 95 18.17 -5.31 -5.70
N ALA A 96 18.41 -4.00 -5.55
CA ALA A 96 19.43 -3.29 -6.33
C ALA A 96 20.83 -3.87 -6.09
N GLY A 97 21.21 -4.10 -4.82
CA GLY A 97 22.48 -4.73 -4.48
C GLY A 97 22.58 -6.18 -4.96
N ALA A 98 21.48 -6.93 -4.93
CA ALA A 98 21.43 -8.29 -5.49
C ALA A 98 21.67 -8.28 -7.01
N ARG A 99 21.11 -7.28 -7.72
CA ARG A 99 21.32 -7.11 -9.16
C ARG A 99 22.79 -6.88 -9.52
N GLU A 100 23.52 -6.13 -8.70
CA GLU A 100 24.98 -5.93 -8.87
C GLU A 100 25.78 -7.24 -8.71
N LYS A 101 25.19 -8.22 -7.97
CA LYS A 101 25.76 -9.57 -7.80
C LYS A 101 25.25 -10.58 -8.84
N GLY A 102 24.56 -10.11 -9.87
CA GLY A 102 24.11 -10.96 -10.98
C GLY A 102 22.68 -11.47 -10.88
N ALA A 103 21.90 -11.05 -9.86
CA ALA A 103 20.48 -11.38 -9.79
C ALA A 103 19.69 -10.77 -10.96
N LYS A 104 18.78 -11.52 -11.55
CA LYS A 104 17.87 -11.04 -12.58
C LYS A 104 16.69 -10.31 -11.93
N ILE A 105 16.73 -8.99 -11.90
CA ILE A 105 15.68 -8.12 -11.35
C ILE A 105 15.09 -7.30 -12.50
N HIS A 106 13.81 -7.49 -12.78
CA HIS A 106 13.08 -6.83 -13.85
C HIS A 106 12.01 -5.90 -13.27
N ILE A 107 12.09 -4.60 -13.63
CA ILE A 107 11.12 -3.60 -13.17
C ILE A 107 9.91 -3.62 -14.10
N VAL A 108 8.74 -3.78 -13.53
CA VAL A 108 7.46 -3.82 -14.24
C VAL A 108 6.48 -2.79 -13.65
N TYR A 109 5.45 -2.45 -14.40
CA TYR A 109 4.41 -1.51 -14.00
C TYR A 109 3.08 -2.19 -13.64
N SER A 110 2.96 -3.49 -13.96
CA SER A 110 1.80 -4.29 -13.60
C SER A 110 2.16 -5.77 -13.44
N PRO A 111 1.35 -6.57 -12.72
CA PRO A 111 1.49 -8.02 -12.71
C PRO A 111 1.36 -8.66 -14.10
N ALA A 112 0.56 -8.05 -14.99
CA ALA A 112 0.40 -8.52 -16.38
C ALA A 112 1.69 -8.36 -17.20
N ASP A 113 2.52 -7.34 -16.91
CA ASP A 113 3.83 -7.21 -17.56
C ASP A 113 4.78 -8.33 -17.12
N ALA A 114 4.70 -8.75 -15.85
CA ALA A 114 5.49 -9.86 -15.33
C ALA A 114 5.04 -11.22 -15.91
N GLU A 115 3.73 -11.42 -16.04
CA GLU A 115 3.15 -12.58 -16.70
C GLU A 115 3.58 -12.66 -18.18
N LYS A 116 3.48 -11.53 -18.90
CA LYS A 116 3.94 -11.43 -20.26
C LYS A 116 5.44 -11.73 -20.39
N TYR A 117 6.26 -11.21 -19.46
CA TYR A 117 7.68 -11.53 -19.42
C TYR A 117 7.92 -13.03 -19.29
N ALA A 118 7.19 -13.72 -18.41
CA ALA A 118 7.28 -15.17 -18.23
C ALA A 118 6.89 -15.92 -19.51
N LYS A 119 5.87 -15.46 -20.22
CA LYS A 119 5.44 -16.02 -21.52
C LYS A 119 6.51 -15.89 -22.60
N ASP A 120 7.20 -14.74 -22.64
CA ASP A 120 8.23 -14.44 -23.60
C ASP A 120 9.58 -15.12 -23.28
N HIS A 121 9.75 -15.63 -22.04
CA HIS A 121 10.98 -16.30 -21.53
C HIS A 121 10.66 -17.65 -20.88
N PRO A 122 10.19 -18.63 -21.63
CA PRO A 122 9.74 -19.92 -21.10
C PRO A 122 10.84 -20.74 -20.39
N GLU A 123 12.10 -20.42 -20.64
CA GLU A 123 13.29 -21.02 -20.02
C GLU A 123 13.60 -20.45 -18.62
N GLU A 124 13.01 -19.32 -18.23
CA GLU A 124 13.23 -18.68 -16.95
C GLU A 124 12.08 -18.94 -15.98
N GLN A 125 12.39 -19.18 -14.71
CA GLN A 125 11.38 -19.11 -13.65
C GLN A 125 11.18 -17.65 -13.27
N VAL A 126 9.95 -17.18 -13.29
CA VAL A 126 9.60 -15.76 -13.05
C VAL A 126 8.70 -15.66 -11.83
N THR A 127 9.09 -14.80 -10.89
CA THR A 127 8.29 -14.51 -9.70
C THR A 127 8.02 -13.01 -9.63
N PHE A 128 6.74 -12.64 -9.58
CA PHE A 128 6.33 -11.26 -9.33
C PHE A 128 6.19 -11.02 -7.83
N LEU A 129 6.78 -9.94 -7.30
CA LEU A 129 6.62 -9.51 -5.92
C LEU A 129 5.29 -8.77 -5.76
N SER A 130 4.29 -9.47 -5.27
CA SER A 130 2.94 -8.93 -5.06
C SER A 130 2.85 -8.26 -3.69
N VAL A 131 3.11 -6.96 -3.66
CA VAL A 131 3.02 -6.11 -2.47
C VAL A 131 1.92 -5.09 -2.70
N GLY A 132 0.96 -5.01 -1.79
CA GLY A 132 -0.18 -4.11 -1.94
C GLY A 132 -1.24 -4.28 -0.87
N PHE A 133 -2.25 -3.46 -1.00
CA PHE A 133 -3.51 -3.55 -0.25
C PHE A 133 -4.66 -3.98 -1.18
N GLU A 134 -5.90 -3.79 -0.76
CA GLU A 134 -7.10 -4.21 -1.47
C GLU A 134 -7.16 -3.70 -2.93
N THR A 135 -6.59 -2.53 -3.19
CA THR A 135 -6.62 -1.91 -4.52
C THR A 135 -5.72 -2.60 -5.55
N THR A 136 -4.65 -3.27 -5.12
CA THR A 136 -3.66 -3.91 -6.01
C THR A 136 -3.77 -5.43 -6.04
N THR A 137 -4.33 -6.05 -5.00
CA THR A 137 -4.51 -7.50 -4.90
C THR A 137 -5.27 -8.11 -6.07
N PRO A 138 -6.38 -7.51 -6.59
CA PRO A 138 -7.11 -8.07 -7.73
C PRO A 138 -6.25 -8.25 -8.98
N ALA A 139 -5.35 -7.31 -9.27
CA ALA A 139 -4.48 -7.41 -10.44
C ALA A 139 -3.50 -8.60 -10.34
N GLY A 140 -2.95 -8.87 -9.14
CA GLY A 140 -2.13 -10.07 -8.89
C GLY A 140 -2.93 -11.36 -9.09
N CYS A 141 -4.14 -11.43 -8.55
CA CYS A 141 -5.01 -12.61 -8.73
C CYS A 141 -5.36 -12.83 -10.22
N LEU A 142 -5.67 -11.76 -10.95
CA LEU A 142 -6.00 -11.84 -12.37
C LEU A 142 -4.80 -12.33 -13.19
N SER A 143 -3.57 -11.88 -12.90
CA SER A 143 -2.39 -12.33 -13.64
C SER A 143 -2.13 -13.83 -13.47
N VAL A 144 -2.32 -14.39 -12.26
CA VAL A 144 -2.20 -15.84 -12.03
C VAL A 144 -3.30 -16.62 -12.75
N LYS A 145 -4.53 -16.09 -12.74
CA LYS A 145 -5.64 -16.70 -13.48
C LYS A 145 -5.34 -16.74 -14.97
N GLN A 146 -4.90 -15.62 -15.54
CA GLN A 146 -4.57 -15.50 -16.95
C GLN A 146 -3.38 -16.42 -17.32
N ALA A 147 -2.33 -16.45 -16.51
CA ALA A 147 -1.18 -17.33 -16.73
C ALA A 147 -1.62 -18.81 -16.79
N LYS A 148 -2.55 -19.21 -15.91
CA LYS A 148 -3.11 -20.57 -15.92
C LYS A 148 -3.92 -20.86 -17.20
N GLU A 149 -4.76 -19.91 -17.64
CA GLU A 149 -5.56 -20.02 -18.86
C GLU A 149 -4.67 -20.08 -20.11
N ASP A 150 -3.58 -19.33 -20.13
CA ASP A 150 -2.59 -19.31 -21.22
C ASP A 150 -1.56 -20.46 -21.17
N GLY A 151 -1.61 -21.33 -20.16
CA GLY A 151 -0.69 -22.45 -20.00
C GLY A 151 0.74 -22.04 -19.61
N ILE A 152 0.92 -20.85 -19.04
CA ILE A 152 2.22 -20.34 -18.57
C ILE A 152 2.55 -21.00 -17.23
N SER A 153 3.51 -21.93 -17.22
CA SER A 153 3.87 -22.73 -16.04
C SER A 153 5.06 -22.21 -15.24
N ASN A 154 5.79 -21.24 -15.77
CA ASN A 154 6.99 -20.64 -15.20
C ASN A 154 6.74 -19.30 -14.49
N TYR A 155 5.47 -18.93 -14.24
CA TYR A 155 5.07 -17.71 -13.54
C TYR A 155 4.53 -18.01 -12.15
N SER A 156 4.94 -17.20 -11.18
CA SER A 156 4.49 -17.29 -9.78
C SER A 156 4.43 -15.93 -9.10
N LEU A 157 3.76 -15.85 -7.95
CA LEU A 157 3.76 -14.69 -7.08
C LEU A 157 4.45 -15.01 -5.76
N LEU A 158 5.31 -14.11 -5.28
CA LEU A 158 5.68 -14.04 -3.87
C LEU A 158 4.79 -12.95 -3.25
N VAL A 159 3.97 -13.32 -2.26
CA VAL A 159 2.83 -12.51 -1.83
C VAL A 159 3.07 -11.89 -0.46
N ALA A 160 2.97 -10.56 -0.37
CA ALA A 160 2.89 -9.79 0.88
C ALA A 160 1.72 -8.79 0.86
N ASN A 161 0.64 -9.13 0.15
CA ASN A 161 -0.58 -8.35 0.18
C ASN A 161 -1.19 -8.37 1.58
N LYS A 162 -1.74 -7.23 2.00
CA LYS A 162 -2.38 -7.02 3.29
C LYS A 162 -3.75 -6.40 3.09
N THR A 163 -4.59 -6.52 4.11
CA THR A 163 -5.90 -5.88 4.15
C THR A 163 -5.96 -4.90 5.32
N MET A 164 -6.73 -3.83 5.17
CA MET A 164 -6.79 -2.76 6.15
C MET A 164 -7.59 -3.08 7.43
N PRO A 165 -8.63 -3.94 7.43
CA PRO A 165 -9.43 -4.20 8.63
C PRO A 165 -8.62 -4.58 9.85
N GLY A 166 -7.74 -5.57 9.74
CA GLY A 166 -6.88 -5.99 10.85
C GLY A 166 -5.91 -4.90 11.33
N ALA A 167 -5.54 -3.96 10.46
CA ALA A 167 -4.74 -2.80 10.86
C ALA A 167 -5.54 -1.84 11.75
N TYR A 168 -6.82 -1.60 11.44
CA TYR A 168 -7.69 -0.75 12.27
C TYR A 168 -7.94 -1.36 13.62
N GLU A 169 -8.24 -2.65 13.70
CA GLU A 169 -8.38 -3.37 14.97
C GLU A 169 -7.13 -3.23 15.83
N ALA A 170 -5.95 -3.43 15.25
CA ALA A 170 -4.67 -3.30 15.94
C ALA A 170 -4.37 -1.86 16.41
N LEU A 171 -4.95 -0.86 15.75
CA LEU A 171 -4.76 0.55 16.05
C LEU A 171 -5.87 1.14 16.92
N LYS A 172 -6.84 0.34 17.36
CA LYS A 172 -7.94 0.77 18.21
C LYS A 172 -7.41 1.49 19.46
N GLY A 173 -7.95 2.68 19.73
CA GLY A 173 -7.55 3.53 20.84
C GLY A 173 -6.28 4.37 20.62
N SER A 174 -5.56 4.20 19.50
CA SER A 174 -4.40 5.03 19.17
C SER A 174 -4.78 6.40 18.59
N ALA A 175 -5.98 6.54 18.06
CA ALA A 175 -6.56 7.77 17.54
C ALA A 175 -8.05 7.84 17.88
N ASP A 176 -8.62 9.03 17.77
CA ASP A 176 -10.05 9.28 18.03
C ASP A 176 -10.86 9.23 16.71
N VAL A 177 -10.17 9.45 15.58
CA VAL A 177 -10.75 9.40 14.22
C VAL A 177 -9.75 8.83 13.25
N PHE A 178 -10.20 7.99 12.31
CA PHE A 178 -9.43 7.52 11.17
C PHE A 178 -9.90 8.20 9.87
N LEU A 179 -8.96 8.75 9.10
CA LEU A 179 -9.21 9.16 7.72
C LEU A 179 -9.04 7.94 6.81
N TYR A 180 -10.16 7.31 6.51
CA TYR A 180 -10.21 6.08 5.72
C TYR A 180 -9.91 6.35 4.23
N PRO A 181 -9.16 5.47 3.54
CA PRO A 181 -8.84 5.66 2.12
C PRO A 181 -10.07 5.37 1.23
N GLY A 182 -10.63 6.41 0.63
CA GLY A 182 -11.83 6.32 -0.22
C GLY A 182 -11.68 5.37 -1.41
N HIS A 183 -10.46 5.19 -1.96
CA HIS A 183 -10.20 4.25 -3.05
C HIS A 183 -10.29 2.78 -2.61
N VAL A 184 -10.02 2.46 -1.33
CA VAL A 184 -10.27 1.12 -0.77
C VAL A 184 -11.78 0.88 -0.73
N ASN A 185 -12.56 1.85 -0.21
CA ASN A 185 -14.01 1.74 -0.14
C ASN A 185 -14.68 1.62 -1.51
N ALA A 186 -14.07 2.20 -2.55
CA ALA A 186 -14.55 2.03 -3.93
C ALA A 186 -14.47 0.55 -4.40
N ILE A 187 -13.57 -0.24 -3.83
CA ILE A 187 -13.40 -1.67 -4.12
C ILE A 187 -14.24 -2.53 -3.17
N THR A 188 -14.19 -2.24 -1.86
CA THR A 188 -14.73 -3.12 -0.81
C THR A 188 -16.11 -2.72 -0.30
N GLY A 189 -16.60 -1.52 -0.65
CA GLY A 189 -17.81 -0.94 -0.04
C GLY A 189 -17.51 -0.31 1.33
N THR A 190 -18.56 0.16 2.02
CA THR A 190 -18.48 0.85 3.33
C THR A 190 -18.93 -0.01 4.50
N GLU A 191 -19.51 -1.17 4.26
CA GLU A 191 -20.12 -2.04 5.29
C GLU A 191 -19.11 -2.35 6.41
N LEU A 192 -17.89 -2.71 6.03
CA LEU A 192 -16.83 -3.02 6.99
C LEU A 192 -16.43 -1.82 7.85
N CYS A 193 -16.41 -0.61 7.29
CA CYS A 193 -16.15 0.61 8.08
C CYS A 193 -17.27 0.85 9.11
N GLU A 194 -18.51 0.57 8.73
CA GLU A 194 -19.66 0.72 9.61
C GLU A 194 -19.63 -0.30 10.76
N GLU A 195 -19.14 -1.51 10.50
CA GLU A 195 -18.90 -2.54 11.53
C GLU A 195 -17.80 -2.12 12.49
N LEU A 196 -16.64 -1.69 11.99
CA LEU A 196 -15.52 -1.19 12.79
C LEU A 196 -15.94 -0.02 13.70
N VAL A 197 -16.73 0.92 13.20
CA VAL A 197 -17.27 2.04 13.99
C VAL A 197 -18.20 1.52 15.12
N LYS A 198 -19.03 0.52 14.86
CA LYS A 198 -19.88 -0.10 15.92
C LYS A 198 -19.05 -0.79 17.00
N GLU A 199 -17.89 -1.32 16.64
CA GLU A 199 -16.92 -1.95 17.54
C GLU A 199 -16.06 -0.94 18.30
N GLY A 200 -16.19 0.34 17.99
CA GLY A 200 -15.47 1.44 18.62
C GLY A 200 -14.04 1.63 18.13
N VAL A 201 -13.84 1.37 16.84
CA VAL A 201 -12.61 1.69 16.08
C VAL A 201 -12.74 3.07 15.47
#